data_3d65d81709ce8dcef9ceca829259217e
#
_entry.id   3d65d81709ce8dcef9ceca829259217e
#
_cell.length_a   1.000
_cell.length_b   1.000
_cell.length_c   1.000
_cell.angle_alpha   90.00
_cell.angle_beta   90.00
_cell.angle_gamma   90.00
#
_symmetry.space_group_name_H-M   'P 1'
#
loop_
_entity.id
_entity.type
_entity.pdbx_description
1 polymer ?
#
loop_
_entity_poly.entity_id
_entity_poly.type
_entity_poly.pdbx_seq_one_letter_code
_entity_poly.pdbx_strand_id
1 'polypeptide(L)'
;WKDEFSGNLAVFCSDERFVAATLEFLRRGLDMERCDLLVVAGGPAFIPQSEPSLIERLELLIKAHKIERVALIAHDDCGYYKHRYPQLAPEKLSQQQHKDLLAALSALRQKGIKAQAFFASLTAVMSCLRK
;
A
#
# COMPACT_ATOMS: atom_id res chain seq x y z
N TRP A 1 -0.51 19.64 18.22
CA TRP A 1 0.59 18.70 18.40
C TRP A 1 0.19 17.57 19.35
N LYS A 2 0.50 16.34 18.97
CA LYS A 2 0.25 15.16 19.80
C LYS A 2 1.50 14.30 19.81
N ASP A 3 1.90 13.85 20.98
CA ASP A 3 3.10 13.02 21.16
C ASP A 3 2.86 11.55 20.80
N GLU A 4 1.66 11.05 21.06
CA GLU A 4 1.32 9.66 20.78
C GLU A 4 1.12 9.39 19.30
N PHE A 5 1.46 8.19 18.86
CA PHE A 5 1.23 7.72 17.51
C PHE A 5 -0.21 7.20 17.37
N SER A 6 -0.75 7.31 16.17
CA SER A 6 -2.12 6.85 15.90
C SER A 6 -2.25 5.33 15.82
N GLY A 7 -1.15 4.64 15.51
CA GLY A 7 -1.18 3.21 15.22
C GLY A 7 -1.58 2.88 13.79
N ASN A 8 -1.72 3.88 12.93
CA ASN A 8 -2.12 3.71 11.54
C ASN A 8 -0.92 3.89 10.61
N LEU A 9 -0.87 3.09 9.56
CA LEU A 9 0.15 3.19 8.51
C LEU A 9 -0.51 3.00 7.15
N ALA A 10 -0.10 3.80 6.18
CA ALA A 10 -0.49 3.62 4.79
C ALA A 10 0.76 3.38 3.94
N VAL A 11 0.67 2.39 3.05
CA VAL A 11 1.74 2.05 2.11
C VAL A 11 1.18 2.20 0.70
N PHE A 12 1.74 3.11 -0.08
CA PHE A 12 1.23 3.35 -1.43
C PHE A 12 2.32 3.90 -2.37
N CYS A 13 1.98 3.95 -3.66
CA CYS A 13 2.91 4.37 -4.70
C CYS A 13 3.13 5.87 -4.69
N SER A 14 4.36 6.27 -5.02
CA SER A 14 4.76 7.68 -5.12
C SER A 14 4.20 8.42 -6.33
N ASP A 15 3.42 7.76 -7.19
CA ASP A 15 2.88 8.36 -8.41
C ASP A 15 2.01 9.58 -8.07
N GLU A 16 2.45 10.76 -8.53
CA GLU A 16 1.79 12.02 -8.19
C GLU A 16 0.33 12.10 -8.64
N ARG A 17 -0.06 11.32 -9.65
CA ARG A 17 -1.44 11.30 -10.13
C ARG A 17 -2.42 10.77 -9.10
N PHE A 18 -1.95 9.98 -8.14
CA PHE A 18 -2.79 9.29 -7.16
C PHE A 18 -2.58 9.77 -5.72
N VAL A 19 -1.52 10.54 -5.44
CA VAL A 19 -1.18 10.91 -4.06
C VAL A 19 -2.30 11.68 -3.37
N ALA A 20 -2.81 12.74 -3.99
CA ALA A 20 -3.86 13.56 -3.37
C ALA A 20 -5.13 12.76 -3.11
N ALA A 21 -5.57 11.96 -4.08
CA ALA A 21 -6.76 11.12 -3.93
C ALA A 21 -6.57 10.07 -2.85
N THR A 22 -5.36 9.50 -2.75
CA THR A 22 -5.05 8.50 -1.73
C THR A 22 -5.10 9.12 -0.33
N LEU A 23 -4.50 10.29 -0.13
CA LEU A 23 -4.54 10.96 1.17
C LEU A 23 -5.97 11.31 1.58
N GLU A 24 -6.79 11.77 0.64
CA GLU A 24 -8.19 12.06 0.92
C GLU A 24 -8.98 10.80 1.26
N PHE A 25 -8.72 9.70 0.55
CA PHE A 25 -9.33 8.42 0.84
C PHE A 25 -8.98 7.91 2.24
N LEU A 26 -7.73 8.04 2.65
CA LEU A 26 -7.29 7.65 3.99
C LEU A 26 -8.06 8.43 5.05
N ARG A 27 -8.18 9.73 4.86
CA ARG A 27 -8.85 10.61 5.82
C ARG A 27 -10.35 10.39 5.86
N ARG A 28 -11.01 10.42 4.70
CA ARG A 28 -12.47 10.38 4.62
C ARG A 28 -13.05 8.97 4.50
N GLY A 29 -12.38 8.10 3.75
CA GLY A 29 -12.86 6.75 3.51
C GLY A 29 -12.52 5.76 4.61
N LEU A 30 -11.34 5.89 5.21
CA LEU A 30 -10.85 4.95 6.21
C LEU A 30 -10.75 5.54 7.61
N ASP A 31 -11.11 6.80 7.79
CA ASP A 31 -10.99 7.49 9.08
C ASP A 31 -9.56 7.41 9.65
N MET A 32 -8.58 7.54 8.76
CA MET A 32 -7.15 7.56 9.10
C MET A 32 -6.59 8.96 8.89
N GLU A 33 -7.10 9.94 9.63
CA GLU A 33 -6.63 11.32 9.51
C GLU A 33 -5.17 11.45 9.87
N ARG A 34 -4.73 10.73 10.89
CA ARG A 34 -3.32 10.62 11.26
C ARG A 34 -2.84 9.22 10.94
N CYS A 35 -1.75 9.12 10.18
CA CYS A 35 -1.10 7.85 9.88
C CYS A 35 0.33 8.09 9.45
N ASP A 36 1.19 7.12 9.73
CA ASP A 36 2.51 7.09 9.13
C ASP A 36 2.37 6.75 7.66
N LEU A 37 3.30 7.23 6.85
CA LEU A 37 3.29 6.98 5.40
C LEU A 37 4.58 6.29 4.98
N LEU A 38 4.45 5.22 4.22
CA LEU A 38 5.57 4.59 3.52
C LEU A 38 5.24 4.64 2.03
N VAL A 39 5.82 5.61 1.34
CA VAL A 39 5.49 5.95 -0.04
C VAL A 39 6.70 5.71 -0.93
N VAL A 40 6.58 4.72 -1.82
CA VAL A 40 7.66 4.35 -2.72
C VAL A 40 7.07 3.96 -4.08
N ALA A 41 7.91 3.97 -5.12
CA ALA A 41 7.49 3.48 -6.43
C ALA A 41 7.03 2.03 -6.31
N GLY A 42 5.86 1.73 -6.85
CA GLY A 42 5.26 0.39 -6.74
C GLY A 42 4.47 0.16 -5.47
N GLY A 43 4.51 1.10 -4.51
CA GLY A 43 3.78 0.97 -3.25
C GLY A 43 4.11 -0.31 -2.51
N PRO A 44 3.10 -1.13 -2.15
CA PRO A 44 3.31 -2.33 -1.33
C PRO A 44 3.98 -3.51 -2.05
N ALA A 45 4.37 -3.36 -3.31
CA ALA A 45 5.02 -4.43 -4.09
C ALA A 45 6.28 -4.99 -3.41
N PHE A 46 6.99 -4.18 -2.63
CA PHE A 46 8.21 -4.62 -1.96
C PHE A 46 7.97 -5.74 -0.94
N ILE A 47 6.75 -5.89 -0.46
CA ILE A 47 6.43 -6.92 0.55
C ILE A 47 6.51 -8.32 -0.06
N PRO A 48 5.74 -8.67 -1.10
CA PRO A 48 5.89 -9.97 -1.73
C PRO A 48 7.24 -10.16 -2.44
N GLN A 49 7.86 -9.05 -2.88
CA GLN A 49 9.17 -9.10 -3.53
C GLN A 49 10.32 -9.21 -2.54
N SER A 50 10.03 -9.12 -1.25
CA SER A 50 11.00 -9.28 -0.16
C SER A 50 12.24 -8.39 -0.30
N GLU A 51 12.02 -7.11 -0.61
CA GLU A 51 13.12 -6.15 -0.70
C GLU A 51 13.63 -5.80 0.71
N PRO A 52 14.85 -6.21 1.09
CA PRO A 52 15.27 -6.20 2.50
C PRO A 52 15.23 -4.85 3.16
N SER A 53 15.69 -3.79 2.51
CA SER A 53 15.77 -2.46 3.14
C SER A 53 14.39 -1.87 3.38
N LEU A 54 13.42 -2.10 2.49
CA LEU A 54 12.06 -1.60 2.67
C LEU A 54 11.29 -2.43 3.70
N ILE A 55 11.50 -3.74 3.71
CA ILE A 55 10.92 -4.62 4.73
C ILE A 55 11.42 -4.21 6.12
N GLU A 56 12.70 -3.92 6.26
CA GLU A 56 13.28 -3.46 7.51
C GLU A 56 12.61 -2.18 8.01
N ARG A 57 12.36 -1.22 7.10
CA ARG A 57 11.70 0.03 7.45
C ARG A 57 10.24 -0.16 7.83
N LEU A 58 9.56 -1.05 7.13
CA LEU A 58 8.19 -1.42 7.47
C LEU A 58 8.13 -2.01 8.88
N GLU A 59 9.00 -2.97 9.17
CA GLU A 59 9.05 -3.62 10.49
C GLU A 59 9.43 -2.64 11.60
N LEU A 60 10.33 -1.69 11.30
CA LEU A 60 10.70 -0.64 12.23
C LEU A 60 9.48 0.22 12.61
N LEU A 61 8.71 0.66 11.60
CA LEU A 61 7.51 1.47 11.85
C LEU A 61 6.47 0.69 12.67
N ILE A 62 6.23 -0.55 12.29
CA ILE A 62 5.25 -1.39 12.99
C ILE A 62 5.60 -1.52 14.46
N LYS A 63 6.86 -1.77 14.75
CA LYS A 63 7.32 -1.96 16.13
C LYS A 63 7.42 -0.65 16.90
N ALA A 64 8.11 0.34 16.34
CA ALA A 64 8.40 1.59 17.03
C ALA A 64 7.15 2.45 17.23
N HIS A 65 6.27 2.49 16.27
CA HIS A 65 5.04 3.29 16.33
C HIS A 65 3.81 2.48 16.71
N LYS A 66 4.00 1.21 17.09
CA LYS A 66 2.91 0.32 17.53
C LYS A 66 1.78 0.27 16.53
N ILE A 67 2.11 0.04 15.28
CA ILE A 67 1.13 0.00 14.21
C ILE A 67 0.19 -1.18 14.39
N GLU A 68 -1.11 -0.90 14.40
CA GLU A 68 -2.17 -1.90 14.52
C GLU A 68 -2.98 -2.03 13.26
N ARG A 69 -3.01 -0.96 12.43
CA ARG A 69 -3.84 -0.88 11.25
C ARG A 69 -3.04 -0.38 10.05
N VAL A 70 -3.08 -1.12 8.94
CA VAL A 70 -2.35 -0.78 7.73
C VAL A 70 -3.29 -0.76 6.53
N ALA A 71 -3.19 0.30 5.72
CA ALA A 71 -3.83 0.37 4.42
C ALA A 71 -2.77 0.17 3.34
N LEU A 72 -2.96 -0.82 2.50
CA LEU A 72 -2.10 -1.12 1.35
C LEU A 72 -2.82 -0.68 0.08
N ILE A 73 -2.21 0.22 -0.69
CA ILE A 73 -2.89 0.78 -1.86
C ILE A 73 -1.98 0.67 -3.08
N ALA A 74 -2.49 0.00 -4.11
CA ALA A 74 -1.90 -0.04 -5.44
C ALA A 74 -2.78 0.75 -6.40
N HIS A 75 -2.27 1.04 -7.59
CA HIS A 75 -3.04 1.80 -8.57
C HIS A 75 -2.80 1.27 -9.97
N ASP A 76 -3.75 1.55 -10.85
CA ASP A 76 -3.66 1.19 -12.25
C ASP A 76 -2.57 2.02 -12.96
N ASP A 77 -2.03 1.49 -14.04
CA ASP A 77 -1.00 2.14 -14.86
C ASP A 77 0.26 2.50 -14.06
N CYS A 78 0.72 1.59 -13.22
CA CYS A 78 1.90 1.81 -12.38
C CYS A 78 3.20 1.67 -13.17
N GLY A 79 3.99 2.76 -13.19
CA GLY A 79 5.27 2.79 -13.90
C GLY A 79 6.28 1.77 -13.37
N TYR A 80 6.27 1.53 -12.06
CA TYR A 80 7.15 0.53 -11.46
C TYR A 80 6.89 -0.87 -12.02
N TYR A 81 5.61 -1.26 -12.13
CA TYR A 81 5.24 -2.56 -12.67
C TYR A 81 5.55 -2.66 -14.16
N LYS A 82 5.36 -1.59 -14.92
CA LYS A 82 5.75 -1.55 -16.33
C LYS A 82 7.27 -1.75 -16.50
N HIS A 83 8.05 -1.13 -15.64
CA HIS A 83 9.49 -1.26 -15.66
C HIS A 83 9.95 -2.67 -15.29
N ARG A 84 9.36 -3.24 -14.24
CA ARG A 84 9.73 -4.56 -13.74
C ARG A 84 9.28 -5.69 -14.66
N TYR A 85 8.13 -5.53 -15.30
CA TYR A 85 7.55 -6.55 -16.20
C TYR A 85 7.28 -5.97 -17.58
N PRO A 86 8.33 -5.56 -18.33
CA PRO A 86 8.14 -4.86 -19.60
C PRO A 86 7.48 -5.70 -20.69
N GLN A 87 7.49 -7.03 -20.53
CA GLN A 87 6.90 -7.95 -21.50
C GLN A 87 5.40 -8.20 -21.26
N LEU A 88 4.86 -7.76 -20.12
CA LEU A 88 3.46 -8.03 -19.79
C LEU A 88 2.53 -6.97 -20.41
N ALA A 89 1.42 -7.44 -20.99
CA ALA A 89 0.33 -6.56 -21.43
C ALA A 89 -0.36 -5.92 -20.22
N PRO A 90 -1.05 -4.77 -20.41
CA PRO A 90 -1.70 -4.07 -19.29
C PRO A 90 -2.59 -4.92 -18.41
N GLU A 91 -3.37 -5.84 -19.01
CA GLU A 91 -4.23 -6.75 -18.26
C GLU A 91 -3.43 -7.67 -17.34
N LYS A 92 -2.30 -8.17 -17.84
CA LYS A 92 -1.44 -9.05 -17.07
C LYS A 92 -0.71 -8.30 -15.97
N LEU A 93 -0.34 -7.04 -16.22
CA LEU A 93 0.24 -6.18 -15.19
C LEU A 93 -0.75 -5.97 -14.05
N SER A 94 -1.99 -5.67 -14.38
CA SER A 94 -3.04 -5.49 -13.38
C SER A 94 -3.25 -6.75 -12.54
N GLN A 95 -3.27 -7.92 -13.18
CA GLN A 95 -3.38 -9.21 -12.50
C GLN A 95 -2.20 -9.43 -11.55
N GLN A 96 -0.98 -9.10 -11.99
CA GLN A 96 0.21 -9.24 -11.15
C GLN A 96 0.14 -8.31 -9.95
N GLN A 97 -0.32 -7.07 -10.13
CA GLN A 97 -0.50 -6.13 -9.04
C GLN A 97 -1.52 -6.64 -8.01
N HIS A 98 -2.63 -7.18 -8.46
CA HIS A 98 -3.66 -7.74 -7.57
C HIS A 98 -3.10 -8.93 -6.78
N LYS A 99 -2.37 -9.81 -7.45
CA LYS A 99 -1.73 -10.96 -6.81
C LYS A 99 -0.75 -10.51 -5.72
N ASP A 100 0.11 -9.56 -6.06
CA ASP A 100 1.10 -9.03 -5.11
C ASP A 100 0.43 -8.31 -3.94
N LEU A 101 -0.61 -7.56 -4.20
CA LEU A 101 -1.35 -6.84 -3.18
C LEU A 101 -2.01 -7.79 -2.18
N LEU A 102 -2.61 -8.88 -2.68
CA LEU A 102 -3.19 -9.91 -1.81
C LEU A 102 -2.12 -10.65 -1.01
N ALA A 103 -0.94 -10.88 -1.60
CA ALA A 103 0.18 -11.51 -0.88
C ALA A 103 0.68 -10.60 0.25
N ALA A 104 0.78 -9.29 0.00
CA ALA A 104 1.15 -8.32 1.02
C ALA A 104 0.12 -8.29 2.16
N LEU A 105 -1.15 -8.28 1.79
CA LEU A 105 -2.26 -8.31 2.75
C LEU A 105 -2.17 -9.53 3.67
N SER A 106 -1.96 -10.69 3.08
CA SER A 106 -1.82 -11.96 3.81
C SER A 106 -0.63 -11.92 4.78
N ALA A 107 0.52 -11.40 4.31
CA ALA A 107 1.73 -11.31 5.14
C ALA A 107 1.50 -10.47 6.40
N LEU A 108 0.82 -9.33 6.27
CA LEU A 108 0.54 -8.47 7.41
C LEU A 108 -0.49 -9.08 8.36
N ARG A 109 -1.53 -9.70 7.82
CA ARG A 109 -2.55 -10.35 8.64
C ARG A 109 -1.99 -11.51 9.45
N GLN A 110 -1.02 -12.24 8.91
CA GLN A 110 -0.33 -13.31 9.64
C GLN A 110 0.43 -12.78 10.86
N LYS A 111 0.80 -11.51 10.84
CA LYS A 111 1.46 -10.85 11.97
C LYS A 111 0.48 -10.27 12.99
N GLY A 112 -0.81 -10.49 12.80
CA GLY A 112 -1.85 -9.97 13.68
C GLY A 112 -2.23 -8.51 13.41
N ILE A 113 -1.81 -7.96 12.29
CA ILE A 113 -2.10 -6.57 11.92
C ILE A 113 -3.44 -6.51 11.17
N LYS A 114 -4.26 -5.52 11.51
CA LYS A 114 -5.50 -5.26 10.79
C LYS A 114 -5.16 -4.56 9.48
N ALA A 115 -5.01 -5.33 8.42
CA ALA A 115 -4.65 -4.80 7.11
C ALA A 115 -5.83 -4.85 6.15
N GLN A 116 -5.90 -3.84 5.29
CA GLN A 116 -6.85 -3.75 4.19
C GLN A 116 -6.10 -3.38 2.93
N ALA A 117 -6.55 -3.87 1.79
CA ALA A 117 -5.91 -3.62 0.51
C ALA A 117 -6.91 -2.97 -0.45
N PHE A 118 -6.44 -1.97 -1.18
CA PHE A 118 -7.24 -1.20 -2.12
C PHE A 118 -6.50 -1.02 -3.44
N PHE A 119 -7.28 -0.91 -4.51
CA PHE A 119 -6.74 -0.65 -5.84
C PHE A 119 -7.43 0.58 -6.41
N ALA A 120 -6.63 1.58 -6.79
CA ALA A 120 -7.12 2.83 -7.37
C ALA A 120 -7.14 2.74 -8.89
N SER A 121 -8.29 3.00 -9.50
CA SER A 121 -8.41 3.09 -10.95
C SER A 121 -7.84 4.41 -11.48
N LEU A 122 -7.73 4.54 -12.80
CA LEU A 122 -7.26 5.78 -13.44
C LEU A 122 -8.15 6.99 -13.13
N THR A 123 -9.40 6.75 -12.74
CA THR A 123 -10.30 7.82 -12.28
C THR A 123 -10.25 7.99 -10.77
N ALA A 124 -9.25 7.41 -10.11
CA ALA A 124 -9.04 7.44 -8.66
C ALA A 124 -10.20 6.86 -7.84
N VAL A 125 -10.96 5.94 -8.44
CA VAL A 125 -11.98 5.17 -7.71
C VAL A 125 -11.29 4.03 -6.97
N MET A 126 -11.47 3.98 -5.65
CA MET A 126 -10.87 2.95 -4.81
C MET A 126 -11.76 1.71 -4.75
N SER A 127 -11.16 0.55 -4.98
CA SER A 127 -11.82 -0.74 -4.82
C SER A 127 -11.13 -1.54 -3.74
N CYS A 128 -11.90 -2.06 -2.79
CA CYS A 128 -11.36 -2.89 -1.73
C CYS A 128 -11.11 -4.31 -2.25
N LEU A 129 -9.89 -4.82 -2.06
CA LEU A 129 -9.57 -6.19 -2.39
C LEU A 129 -9.88 -7.08 -1.19
N ARG A 130 -10.59 -8.16 -1.47
CA ARG A 130 -10.93 -9.16 -0.48
C ARG A 130 -10.28 -10.48 -0.82
N LYS A 131 -9.78 -11.11 0.19
CA LYS A 131 -9.15 -12.40 0.05
C LYS A 131 -10.19 -13.53 0.18
#